data_cdd834e9fa31cae3284ac1a3bbba94cd
#
_entry.id   cdd834e9fa31cae3284ac1a3bbba94cd
#
_cell.length_a   1.000
_cell.length_b   1.000
_cell.length_c   1.000
_cell.angle_alpha   90.00
_cell.angle_beta   90.00
_cell.angle_gamma   90.00
#
_symmetry.space_group_name_H-M   'P 1'
#
loop_
_entity.id
_entity.type
_entity.pdbx_description
1 polymer ?
#
loop_
_entity_poly.entity_id
_entity_poly.type
_entity_poly.pdbx_seq_one_letter_code
_entity_poly.pdbx_strand_id
1 'polypeptide(L)'
;MTNRGDQPLTAIPGLSLYRRDNPTQPARIIRREILYRLLIGDQGTRLRQMAAAGSQSQQIAQAINWLKGNFTQPLRIDDLAARVNMSTSTFHHHFREVTALSPLQYQKWLRLNEARRLMLTENQDAAAVAFQVGYESPSQFSREYSRLFGAPPLRDITNLREMAVTEMA
;
A
#
# COMPACT_ATOMS: atom_id res chain seq x y z
N MET A 1 14.99 66.43 21.83
CA MET A 1 13.78 65.71 22.19
C MET A 1 13.89 64.33 21.54
N THR A 2 14.10 63.41 22.40
CA THR A 2 14.43 62.01 22.13
C THR A 2 13.16 61.24 21.73
N ASN A 3 13.14 60.59 20.62
CA ASN A 3 12.13 59.59 20.32
C ASN A 3 12.77 58.18 20.45
N ARG A 4 12.31 57.52 21.53
CA ARG A 4 12.61 56.15 21.86
C ARG A 4 11.53 55.25 21.27
N GLY A 5 11.92 54.17 20.62
CA GLY A 5 11.15 52.97 20.73
C GLY A 5 10.59 52.38 19.46
N ASP A 6 11.42 51.73 18.68
CA ASP A 6 10.99 50.53 17.95
C ASP A 6 12.13 49.53 17.99
N GLN A 7 12.09 48.68 19.00
CA GLN A 7 12.88 47.47 18.99
C GLN A 7 12.06 46.37 18.29
N PRO A 8 12.58 45.71 17.28
CA PRO A 8 11.93 44.54 16.69
C PRO A 8 11.98 43.38 17.71
N LEU A 9 10.82 42.83 17.97
CA LEU A 9 10.63 41.62 18.77
C LEU A 9 11.57 40.53 18.27
N THR A 10 12.46 40.13 19.13
CA THR A 10 13.44 39.05 18.98
C THR A 10 12.71 37.78 18.51
N ALA A 11 13.06 37.30 17.34
CA ALA A 11 12.58 36.03 16.78
C ALA A 11 12.95 34.88 17.72
N ILE A 12 11.96 34.19 18.23
CA ILE A 12 12.16 32.98 19.01
C ILE A 12 12.74 31.91 18.08
N PRO A 13 13.94 31.37 18.36
CA PRO A 13 14.51 30.30 17.53
C PRO A 13 13.68 29.04 17.77
N GLY A 14 12.91 28.61 16.81
CA GLY A 14 12.09 27.39 16.88
C GLY A 14 10.82 27.41 16.05
N LEU A 15 10.32 28.55 15.62
CA LEU A 15 9.05 28.67 14.89
C LEU A 15 9.18 28.68 13.36
N SER A 16 10.40 28.52 12.83
CA SER A 16 10.65 28.53 11.39
C SER A 16 10.51 27.16 10.71
N LEU A 17 9.98 26.14 11.39
CA LEU A 17 9.85 24.79 10.81
C LEU A 17 8.44 24.48 10.23
N TYR A 18 7.54 25.45 10.23
CA TYR A 18 6.24 25.29 9.56
C TYR A 18 6.27 25.89 8.15
N ARG A 19 7.06 25.29 7.28
CA ARG A 19 6.97 25.59 5.84
C ARG A 19 5.74 24.88 5.29
N ARG A 20 4.78 25.65 4.80
CA ARG A 20 3.43 25.28 4.38
C ARG A 20 3.33 24.42 3.10
N ASP A 21 4.43 23.89 2.56
CA ASP A 21 4.46 23.41 1.18
C ASP A 21 4.67 21.91 1.00
N ASN A 22 4.43 21.08 2.05
CA ASN A 22 4.48 19.62 1.86
C ASN A 22 3.36 18.90 2.61
N PRO A 23 2.23 18.56 1.96
CA PRO A 23 1.09 17.89 2.59
C PRO A 23 1.42 16.48 3.13
N THR A 24 2.59 15.93 2.80
CA THR A 24 3.05 14.62 3.26
C THR A 24 3.74 14.64 4.64
N GLN A 25 4.14 15.79 5.14
CA GLN A 25 4.86 15.88 6.43
C GLN A 25 4.02 15.54 7.67
N PRO A 26 2.78 16.03 7.84
CA PRO A 26 1.99 15.68 9.03
C PRO A 26 1.68 14.19 9.10
N ALA A 27 1.40 13.53 7.99
CA ALA A 27 1.16 12.09 7.95
C ALA A 27 2.41 11.27 8.35
N ARG A 28 3.61 11.73 8.02
CA ARG A 28 4.87 11.08 8.43
C ARG A 28 5.14 11.26 9.93
N ILE A 29 4.85 12.44 10.49
CA ILE A 29 5.01 12.73 11.92
C ILE A 29 4.01 11.90 12.74
N ILE A 30 2.74 11.89 12.35
CA ILE A 30 1.70 11.09 12.99
C ILE A 30 2.05 9.59 12.94
N ARG A 31 2.48 9.09 11.79
CA ARG A 31 2.91 7.69 11.65
C ARG A 31 4.09 7.37 12.57
N ARG A 32 5.07 8.25 12.67
CA ARG A 32 6.23 8.07 13.54
C ARG A 32 5.83 8.08 15.02
N GLU A 33 4.95 8.97 15.42
CA GLU A 33 4.43 9.05 16.79
C GLU A 33 3.62 7.79 17.16
N ILE A 34 2.76 7.31 16.26
CA ILE A 34 2.00 6.07 16.46
C ILE A 34 2.97 4.89 16.62
N LEU A 35 3.96 4.75 15.73
CA LEU A 35 4.96 3.70 15.81
C LEU A 35 5.78 3.79 17.10
N TYR A 36 6.17 4.98 17.52
CA TYR A 36 6.90 5.19 18.77
C TYR A 36 6.08 4.73 19.97
N ARG A 37 4.82 5.15 20.10
CA ARG A 37 3.93 4.72 21.18
C ARG A 37 3.68 3.21 21.19
N LEU A 38 3.51 2.62 20.02
CA LEU A 38 3.37 1.17 19.87
C LEU A 38 4.64 0.42 20.33
N LEU A 39 5.83 0.96 20.00
CA LEU A 39 7.11 0.34 20.36
C LEU A 39 7.45 0.46 21.86
N ILE A 40 6.97 1.49 22.57
CA ILE A 40 7.21 1.64 24.02
C ILE A 40 6.10 1.01 24.86
N GLY A 41 4.91 0.83 24.31
CA GLY A 41 3.79 0.19 25.01
C GLY A 41 4.01 -1.30 25.28
N ASP A 42 3.05 -1.93 25.96
CA ASP A 42 3.09 -3.34 26.37
C ASP A 42 3.36 -4.32 25.21
N GLN A 43 2.95 -3.95 24.00
CA GLN A 43 3.21 -4.72 22.77
C GLN A 43 4.60 -4.45 22.15
N GLY A 44 5.36 -3.49 22.70
CA GLY A 44 6.62 -3.03 22.10
C GLY A 44 7.68 -4.12 21.98
N THR A 45 7.77 -5.03 22.94
CA THR A 45 8.70 -6.18 22.88
C THR A 45 8.35 -7.10 21.72
N ARG A 46 7.08 -7.41 21.55
CA ARG A 46 6.58 -8.25 20.45
C ARG A 46 6.81 -7.60 19.08
N LEU A 47 6.53 -6.30 18.99
CA LEU A 47 6.77 -5.52 17.76
C LEU A 47 8.26 -5.44 17.40
N ARG A 48 9.14 -5.27 18.40
CA ARG A 48 10.61 -5.29 18.19
C ARG A 48 11.09 -6.65 17.72
N GLN A 49 10.56 -7.74 18.29
CA GLN A 49 10.89 -9.11 17.84
C GLN A 49 10.43 -9.35 16.40
N MET A 50 9.24 -8.88 16.02
CA MET A 50 8.74 -8.97 14.64
C MET A 50 9.57 -8.12 13.66
N ALA A 51 10.11 -6.99 14.12
CA ALA A 51 10.96 -6.09 13.33
C ALA A 51 12.44 -6.49 13.33
N ALA A 52 12.84 -7.50 14.14
CA ALA A 52 14.22 -7.95 14.19
C ALA A 52 14.70 -8.44 12.81
N ALA A 53 15.91 -8.04 12.44
CA ALA A 53 16.52 -8.46 11.19
C ALA A 53 16.57 -10.00 11.11
N GLY A 54 16.12 -10.55 9.98
CA GLY A 54 16.05 -12.01 9.79
C GLY A 54 14.84 -12.71 10.39
N SER A 55 13.89 -11.97 11.04
CA SER A 55 12.63 -12.57 11.48
C SER A 55 11.80 -13.06 10.29
N GLN A 56 11.02 -14.12 10.48
CA GLN A 56 10.10 -14.65 9.47
C GLN A 56 9.13 -13.57 8.97
N SER A 57 8.64 -12.71 9.87
CA SER A 57 7.77 -11.58 9.53
C SER A 57 8.47 -10.56 8.61
N GLN A 58 9.75 -10.30 8.84
CA GLN A 58 10.54 -9.41 7.96
C GLN A 58 10.77 -10.03 6.59
N GLN A 59 11.06 -11.33 6.53
CA GLN A 59 11.22 -12.06 5.26
C GLN A 59 9.92 -12.04 4.45
N ILE A 60 8.76 -12.25 5.09
CA ILE A 60 7.46 -12.13 4.42
C ILE A 60 7.17 -10.70 3.97
N ALA A 61 7.51 -9.69 4.78
CA ALA A 61 7.38 -8.28 4.38
C ALA A 61 8.23 -7.94 3.14
N GLN A 62 9.43 -8.49 3.02
CA GLN A 62 10.27 -8.36 1.83
C GLN A 62 9.61 -9.00 0.60
N ALA A 63 9.06 -10.21 0.75
CA ALA A 63 8.33 -10.88 -0.34
C ALA A 63 7.10 -10.07 -0.79
N ILE A 64 6.33 -9.53 0.15
CA ILE A 64 5.18 -8.66 -0.16
C ILE A 64 5.63 -7.40 -0.90
N ASN A 65 6.70 -6.75 -0.48
CA ASN A 65 7.23 -5.57 -1.15
C ASN A 65 7.72 -5.89 -2.57
N TRP A 66 8.37 -7.04 -2.75
CA TRP A 66 8.76 -7.49 -4.08
C TRP A 66 7.53 -7.74 -4.97
N LEU A 67 6.50 -8.41 -4.47
CA LEU A 67 5.25 -8.65 -5.20
C LEU A 67 4.58 -7.35 -5.61
N LYS A 68 4.55 -6.33 -4.75
CA LYS A 68 3.98 -5.00 -5.08
C LYS A 68 4.70 -4.31 -6.24
N GLY A 69 5.99 -4.53 -6.40
CA GLY A 69 6.76 -3.98 -7.51
C GLY A 69 6.76 -4.85 -8.78
N ASN A 70 6.34 -6.12 -8.69
CA ASN A 70 6.50 -7.11 -9.76
C ASN A 70 5.20 -7.91 -10.06
N PHE A 71 4.04 -7.43 -9.63
CA PHE A 71 2.79 -8.20 -9.72
C PHE A 71 2.34 -8.49 -11.16
N THR A 72 2.77 -7.68 -12.13
CA THR A 72 2.45 -7.89 -13.55
C THR A 72 3.19 -9.07 -14.16
N GLN A 73 4.34 -9.47 -13.60
CA GLN A 73 5.17 -10.55 -14.10
C GLN A 73 4.65 -11.93 -13.67
N PRO A 74 4.95 -13.01 -14.42
CA PRO A 74 4.69 -14.37 -13.96
C PRO A 74 5.40 -14.64 -12.63
N LEU A 75 4.67 -15.21 -11.67
CA LEU A 75 5.19 -15.51 -10.35
C LEU A 75 5.62 -16.98 -10.26
N ARG A 76 6.89 -17.20 -9.95
CA ARG A 76 7.43 -18.49 -9.55
C ARG A 76 7.63 -18.47 -8.03
N ILE A 77 6.87 -19.31 -7.34
CA ILE A 77 6.85 -19.32 -5.86
C ILE A 77 8.22 -19.73 -5.29
N ASP A 78 8.89 -20.69 -5.93
CA ASP A 78 10.20 -21.16 -5.49
C ASP A 78 11.25 -20.04 -5.55
N ASP A 79 11.23 -19.24 -6.61
CA ASP A 79 12.14 -18.10 -6.76
C ASP A 79 11.88 -17.03 -5.70
N LEU A 80 10.59 -16.78 -5.37
CA LEU A 80 10.23 -15.81 -4.34
C LEU A 80 10.60 -16.30 -2.94
N ALA A 81 10.39 -17.58 -2.64
CA ALA A 81 10.80 -18.19 -1.38
C ALA A 81 12.33 -18.16 -1.19
N ALA A 82 13.09 -18.53 -2.23
CA ALA A 82 14.54 -18.48 -2.24
C ALA A 82 15.08 -17.05 -2.01
N ARG A 83 14.45 -16.03 -2.63
CA ARG A 83 14.81 -14.62 -2.48
C ARG A 83 14.74 -14.15 -1.03
N VAL A 84 13.86 -14.72 -0.22
CA VAL A 84 13.69 -14.38 1.19
C VAL A 84 14.29 -15.43 2.13
N ASN A 85 15.14 -16.33 1.60
CA ASN A 85 15.82 -17.37 2.34
C ASN A 85 14.87 -18.32 3.10
N MET A 86 13.77 -18.71 2.46
CA MET A 86 12.82 -19.69 2.99
C MET A 86 12.68 -20.88 2.06
N SER A 87 12.36 -22.05 2.63
CA SER A 87 11.82 -23.15 1.83
C SER A 87 10.42 -22.79 1.32
N THR A 88 10.00 -23.31 0.17
CA THR A 88 8.67 -23.07 -0.41
C THR A 88 7.55 -23.39 0.57
N SER A 89 7.67 -24.48 1.31
CA SER A 89 6.69 -24.90 2.32
C SER A 89 6.57 -23.88 3.47
N THR A 90 7.72 -23.49 4.06
CA THR A 90 7.79 -22.49 5.14
C THR A 90 7.25 -21.14 4.66
N PHE A 91 7.62 -20.75 3.45
CA PHE A 91 7.16 -19.51 2.83
C PHE A 91 5.63 -19.49 2.67
N HIS A 92 5.01 -20.54 2.11
CA HIS A 92 3.56 -20.65 1.99
C HIS A 92 2.83 -20.53 3.32
N HIS A 93 3.35 -21.21 4.35
CA HIS A 93 2.76 -21.18 5.70
C HIS A 93 2.75 -19.76 6.26
N HIS A 94 3.93 -19.14 6.39
CA HIS A 94 4.05 -17.80 6.97
C HIS A 94 3.43 -16.69 6.12
N PHE A 95 3.49 -16.82 4.80
CA PHE A 95 2.82 -15.86 3.92
C PHE A 95 1.30 -15.83 4.15
N ARG A 96 0.71 -17.03 4.32
CA ARG A 96 -0.73 -17.15 4.61
C ARG A 96 -1.08 -16.67 6.02
N GLU A 97 -0.24 -16.92 7.02
CA GLU A 97 -0.42 -16.39 8.37
C GLU A 97 -0.47 -14.85 8.39
N VAL A 98 0.37 -14.19 7.59
CA VAL A 98 0.46 -12.72 7.54
C VAL A 98 -0.62 -12.09 6.68
N THR A 99 -0.94 -12.70 5.53
CA THR A 99 -1.81 -12.08 4.50
C THR A 99 -3.21 -12.68 4.41
N ALA A 100 -3.46 -13.81 5.07
CA ALA A 100 -4.64 -14.67 4.91
C ALA A 100 -4.83 -15.24 3.48
N LEU A 101 -3.89 -14.99 2.56
CA LEU A 101 -3.93 -15.39 1.15
C LEU A 101 -2.69 -16.24 0.79
N SER A 102 -2.82 -17.11 -0.22
CA SER A 102 -1.63 -17.67 -0.84
C SER A 102 -0.89 -16.60 -1.67
N PRO A 103 0.43 -16.77 -1.95
CA PRO A 103 1.19 -15.81 -2.74
C PRO A 103 0.57 -15.52 -4.12
N LEU A 104 0.05 -16.54 -4.82
CA LEU A 104 -0.63 -16.40 -6.10
C LEU A 104 -1.97 -15.64 -5.97
N GLN A 105 -2.75 -15.92 -4.89
CA GLN A 105 -3.98 -15.17 -4.63
C GLN A 105 -3.68 -13.71 -4.29
N TYR A 106 -2.60 -13.45 -3.57
CA TYR A 106 -2.17 -12.10 -3.25
C TYR A 106 -1.72 -11.33 -4.52
N GLN A 107 -0.97 -11.98 -5.42
CA GLN A 107 -0.62 -11.38 -6.72
C GLN A 107 -1.89 -11.03 -7.54
N LYS A 108 -2.85 -11.95 -7.62
CA LYS A 108 -4.13 -11.69 -8.31
C LYS A 108 -4.88 -10.52 -7.67
N TRP A 109 -4.91 -10.46 -6.35
CA TRP A 109 -5.51 -9.36 -5.61
C TRP A 109 -4.84 -8.01 -5.95
N LEU A 110 -3.51 -7.95 -6.01
CA LEU A 110 -2.78 -6.76 -6.43
C LEU A 110 -3.15 -6.34 -7.87
N ARG A 111 -3.17 -7.28 -8.81
CA ARG A 111 -3.54 -7.04 -10.22
C ARG A 111 -4.95 -6.44 -10.34
N LEU A 112 -5.91 -7.03 -9.66
CA LEU A 112 -7.31 -6.61 -9.73
C LEU A 112 -7.54 -5.24 -9.08
N ASN A 113 -6.89 -4.96 -7.94
CA ASN A 113 -6.98 -3.64 -7.31
C ASN A 113 -6.32 -2.55 -8.14
N GLU A 114 -5.16 -2.82 -8.74
CA GLU A 114 -4.52 -1.87 -9.64
C GLU A 114 -5.34 -1.64 -10.91
N ALA A 115 -5.93 -2.69 -11.47
CA ALA A 115 -6.86 -2.55 -12.59
C ALA A 115 -8.06 -1.65 -12.25
N ARG A 116 -8.66 -1.85 -11.08
CA ARG A 116 -9.76 -1.00 -10.60
C ARG A 116 -9.33 0.46 -10.46
N ARG A 117 -8.14 0.71 -9.91
CA ARG A 117 -7.56 2.05 -9.81
C ARG A 117 -7.39 2.69 -11.19
N LEU A 118 -6.76 2.02 -12.13
CA LEU A 118 -6.51 2.52 -13.50
C LEU A 118 -7.82 2.86 -14.23
N MET A 119 -8.83 2.00 -14.15
CA MET A 119 -10.13 2.25 -14.75
C MET A 119 -10.87 3.42 -14.10
N LEU A 120 -10.74 3.60 -12.77
CA LEU A 120 -11.39 4.70 -12.04
C LEU A 120 -10.70 6.05 -12.29
N THR A 121 -9.38 6.10 -12.14
CA THR A 121 -8.61 7.36 -12.12
C THR A 121 -8.16 7.80 -13.49
N GLU A 122 -7.85 6.86 -14.38
CA GLU A 122 -7.27 7.14 -15.71
C GLU A 122 -8.24 6.87 -16.85
N ASN A 123 -9.47 6.46 -16.53
CA ASN A 123 -10.55 6.16 -17.49
C ASN A 123 -10.14 5.16 -18.60
N GLN A 124 -9.25 4.22 -18.27
CA GLN A 124 -8.75 3.24 -19.22
C GLN A 124 -9.79 2.15 -19.51
N ASP A 125 -9.72 1.57 -20.70
CA ASP A 125 -10.56 0.44 -21.10
C ASP A 125 -10.20 -0.85 -20.35
N ALA A 126 -11.21 -1.62 -19.97
CA ALA A 126 -11.05 -2.84 -19.17
C ALA A 126 -10.20 -3.92 -19.85
N ALA A 127 -10.28 -4.05 -21.19
CA ALA A 127 -9.48 -5.03 -21.94
C ALA A 127 -8.00 -4.59 -21.99
N ALA A 128 -7.73 -3.31 -22.21
CA ALA A 128 -6.38 -2.76 -22.20
C ALA A 128 -5.74 -2.90 -20.80
N VAL A 129 -6.49 -2.56 -19.76
CA VAL A 129 -6.04 -2.68 -18.37
C VAL A 129 -5.76 -4.13 -17.98
N ALA A 130 -6.55 -5.10 -18.47
CA ALA A 130 -6.31 -6.52 -18.21
C ALA A 130 -4.89 -6.92 -18.63
N PHE A 131 -4.46 -6.56 -19.84
CA PHE A 131 -3.10 -6.83 -20.31
C PHE A 131 -2.04 -6.06 -19.52
N GLN A 132 -2.29 -4.78 -19.20
CA GLN A 132 -1.37 -3.93 -18.46
C GLN A 132 -1.07 -4.49 -17.06
N VAL A 133 -2.06 -5.07 -16.38
CA VAL A 133 -1.87 -5.67 -15.04
C VAL A 133 -1.40 -7.13 -15.10
N GLY A 134 -1.10 -7.67 -16.28
CA GLY A 134 -0.47 -8.97 -16.49
C GLY A 134 -1.43 -10.15 -16.67
N TYR A 135 -2.68 -9.93 -17.11
CA TYR A 135 -3.56 -10.98 -17.59
C TYR A 135 -3.31 -11.24 -19.08
N GLU A 136 -3.32 -12.50 -19.48
CA GLU A 136 -3.20 -12.91 -20.87
C GLU A 136 -4.55 -12.89 -21.60
N SER A 137 -5.66 -12.89 -20.84
CA SER A 137 -7.01 -12.94 -21.37
C SER A 137 -7.95 -11.98 -20.65
N PRO A 138 -8.57 -11.00 -21.37
CA PRO A 138 -9.62 -10.13 -20.81
C PRO A 138 -10.81 -10.91 -20.25
N SER A 139 -11.15 -12.07 -20.83
CA SER A 139 -12.23 -12.94 -20.34
C SER A 139 -11.88 -13.57 -18.99
N GLN A 140 -10.64 -13.98 -18.77
CA GLN A 140 -10.18 -14.47 -17.49
C GLN A 140 -10.18 -13.33 -16.46
N PHE A 141 -9.64 -12.18 -16.82
CA PHE A 141 -9.64 -10.97 -15.98
C PHE A 141 -11.07 -10.64 -15.53
N SER A 142 -12.02 -10.53 -16.46
CA SER A 142 -13.41 -10.14 -16.14
C SER A 142 -14.08 -11.13 -15.16
N ARG A 143 -13.85 -12.43 -15.31
CA ARG A 143 -14.36 -13.45 -14.37
C ARG A 143 -13.76 -13.34 -12.98
N GLU A 144 -12.42 -13.16 -12.89
CA GLU A 144 -11.74 -13.03 -11.61
C GLU A 144 -12.08 -11.69 -10.93
N TYR A 145 -12.21 -10.62 -11.71
CA TYR A 145 -12.66 -9.31 -11.24
C TYR A 145 -14.06 -9.38 -10.63
N SER A 146 -15.02 -9.97 -11.36
CA SER A 146 -16.40 -10.12 -10.87
C SER A 146 -16.49 -10.96 -9.60
N ARG A 147 -15.61 -11.97 -9.46
CA ARG A 147 -15.55 -12.78 -8.24
C ARG A 147 -15.03 -11.98 -7.04
N LEU A 148 -14.10 -11.06 -7.25
CA LEU A 148 -13.53 -10.26 -6.16
C LEU A 148 -14.43 -9.09 -5.77
N PHE A 149 -14.99 -8.36 -6.76
CA PHE A 149 -15.71 -7.11 -6.54
C PHE A 149 -17.24 -7.24 -6.65
N GLY A 150 -17.75 -8.42 -7.00
CA GLY A 150 -19.19 -8.69 -7.06
C GLY A 150 -19.89 -8.22 -8.35
N ALA A 151 -19.19 -7.50 -9.24
CA ALA A 151 -19.71 -7.00 -10.51
C ALA A 151 -18.65 -7.02 -11.61
N PRO A 152 -19.05 -7.10 -12.91
CA PRO A 152 -18.12 -6.95 -14.03
C PRO A 152 -17.42 -5.60 -14.02
N PRO A 153 -16.19 -5.49 -14.58
CA PRO A 153 -15.37 -4.29 -14.48
C PRO A 153 -16.10 -2.98 -14.83
N LEU A 154 -16.72 -2.91 -16.00
CA LEU A 154 -17.41 -1.69 -16.43
C LEU A 154 -18.56 -1.31 -15.51
N ARG A 155 -19.36 -2.27 -15.06
CA ARG A 155 -20.50 -2.02 -14.17
C ARG A 155 -20.04 -1.53 -12.79
N ASP A 156 -18.99 -2.14 -12.24
CA ASP A 156 -18.41 -1.73 -10.95
C ASP A 156 -17.88 -0.29 -11.02
N ILE A 157 -17.16 0.05 -12.09
CA ILE A 157 -16.60 1.39 -12.28
C ILE A 157 -17.71 2.44 -12.45
N THR A 158 -18.77 2.14 -13.22
CA THR A 158 -19.92 3.03 -13.37
C THR A 158 -20.59 3.29 -12.02
N ASN A 159 -20.88 2.23 -11.26
CA ASN A 159 -21.50 2.37 -9.94
C ASN A 159 -20.65 3.23 -8.98
N LEU A 160 -19.33 3.02 -8.98
CA LEU A 160 -18.43 3.80 -8.10
C LEU A 160 -18.37 5.28 -8.48
N ARG A 161 -18.44 5.61 -9.77
CA ARG A 161 -18.49 7.00 -10.24
C ARG A 161 -19.79 7.67 -9.86
N GLU A 162 -20.91 6.98 -10.00
CA GLU A 162 -22.24 7.50 -9.63
C GLU A 162 -22.32 7.78 -8.12
N MET A 163 -21.80 6.86 -7.28
CA MET A 163 -21.73 7.06 -5.82
C MET A 163 -20.89 8.28 -5.46
N ALA A 164 -19.72 8.46 -6.07
CA ALA A 164 -18.85 9.60 -5.80
C ALA A 164 -19.51 10.95 -6.16
N VAL A 165 -20.32 11.01 -7.23
CA VAL A 165 -21.07 12.22 -7.60
C VAL A 165 -22.18 12.52 -6.60
N THR A 166 -22.85 11.48 -6.08
CA THR A 166 -23.95 11.64 -5.11
C THR A 166 -23.47 12.13 -3.75
N GLU A 167 -22.25 11.76 -3.32
CA GLU A 167 -21.68 12.22 -2.04
C GLU A 167 -21.18 13.68 -2.08
N MET A 168 -21.00 14.25 -3.29
CA MET A 168 -20.53 15.62 -3.47
C MET A 168 -21.67 16.63 -3.72
N ALA A 169 -22.91 16.15 -3.86
CA ALA A 169 -24.10 16.96 -4.14
C ALA A 169 -24.92 17.21 -2.87
#